data_7305ea9e3dd872a47bbdc1f2a81917fc
#
_entry.id   7305ea9e3dd872a47bbdc1f2a81917fc
#
_cell.length_a   1.000
_cell.length_b   1.000
_cell.length_c   1.000
_cell.angle_alpha   90.00
_cell.angle_beta   90.00
_cell.angle_gamma   90.00
#
_symmetry.space_group_name_H-M   'P 1'
#
loop_
_entity.id
_entity.type
_entity.pdbx_description
1 polymer ?
#
loop_
_entity_poly.entity_id
_entity_poly.type
_entity_poly.pdbx_seq_one_letter_code
_entity_poly.pdbx_strand_id
1 'polypeptide(L)'
;RVQQIIQSNADVAHVTTPLTAAKRGLAALNVARIGYLAPYISEISHQMCDEFGAAGFAVSAAATFGEGRDSVVGCITPASILQAIGALVDRDPQLEAVFVSCTSLKCAPIIAHAERQFSIPVVSSNSAIAWDMARLAGVPVSATGKGSLFHCE
;
A
#
# COMPACT_ATOMS: atom_id res chain seq x y z
N ARG A 1 -16.85 -0.95 9.49
CA ARG A 1 -17.20 -1.32 10.86
C ARG A 1 -16.26 -0.68 11.91
N VAL A 2 -14.91 -0.85 11.80
CA VAL A 2 -13.95 -0.26 12.76
C VAL A 2 -14.06 1.27 12.80
N GLN A 3 -14.08 1.95 11.66
CA GLN A 3 -14.24 3.40 11.59
C GLN A 3 -15.52 3.88 12.28
N GLN A 4 -16.65 3.21 12.04
CA GLN A 4 -17.93 3.53 12.69
C GLN A 4 -17.87 3.38 14.21
N ILE A 5 -17.23 2.32 14.71
CA ILE A 5 -17.05 2.10 16.15
C ILE A 5 -16.23 3.24 16.77
N ILE A 6 -15.12 3.65 16.13
CA ILE A 6 -14.29 4.74 16.63
C ILE A 6 -15.09 6.05 16.64
N GLN A 7 -15.76 6.40 15.54
CA GLN A 7 -16.55 7.62 15.42
C GLN A 7 -17.73 7.69 16.40
N SER A 8 -18.30 6.52 16.76
CA SER A 8 -19.40 6.47 17.74
C SER A 8 -18.94 6.60 19.20
N ASN A 9 -17.65 6.41 19.49
CA ASN A 9 -17.11 6.35 20.83
C ASN A 9 -16.02 7.41 21.13
N ALA A 10 -15.65 8.22 20.15
CA ALA A 10 -14.65 9.26 20.29
C ALA A 10 -15.07 10.51 19.50
N ASP A 11 -14.82 11.67 20.09
CA ASP A 11 -15.01 12.96 19.41
C ASP A 11 -13.82 13.22 18.47
N VAL A 12 -13.89 12.66 17.27
CA VAL A 12 -12.86 12.76 16.25
C VAL A 12 -13.46 13.18 14.90
N ALA A 13 -12.86 14.16 14.27
CA ALA A 13 -13.34 14.67 12.97
C ALA A 13 -13.22 13.61 11.86
N HIS A 14 -12.14 12.86 11.86
CA HIS A 14 -11.83 11.89 10.82
C HIS A 14 -11.24 10.60 11.38
N VAL A 15 -11.52 9.49 10.70
CA VAL A 15 -10.91 8.18 10.98
C VAL A 15 -10.44 7.56 9.68
N THR A 16 -9.24 7.01 9.68
CA THR A 16 -8.71 6.21 8.57
C THR A 16 -8.18 4.87 9.05
N THR A 17 -7.95 3.95 8.14
CA THR A 17 -7.29 2.66 8.37
C THR A 17 -6.27 2.44 7.25
N PRO A 18 -5.26 1.56 7.43
CA PRO A 18 -4.30 1.27 6.36
C PRO A 18 -4.96 0.89 5.02
N LEU A 19 -6.02 0.09 5.04
CA LEU A 19 -6.75 -0.31 3.84
C LEU A 19 -7.52 0.87 3.22
N THR A 20 -8.21 1.68 4.05
CA THR A 20 -8.92 2.87 3.57
C THR A 20 -7.96 3.88 2.95
N ALA A 21 -6.85 4.13 3.63
CA ALA A 21 -5.81 5.03 3.17
C ALA A 21 -5.17 4.55 1.86
N ALA A 22 -4.91 3.23 1.74
CA ALA A 22 -4.38 2.62 0.52
C ALA A 22 -5.32 2.82 -0.67
N LYS A 23 -6.63 2.55 -0.50
CA LYS A 23 -7.64 2.76 -1.54
C LYS A 23 -7.70 4.23 -1.97
N ARG A 24 -7.67 5.17 -1.02
CA ARG A 24 -7.65 6.61 -1.31
C ARG A 24 -6.36 7.05 -2.01
N GLY A 25 -5.21 6.55 -1.55
CA GLY A 25 -3.92 6.88 -2.15
C GLY A 25 -3.79 6.40 -3.58
N LEU A 26 -4.23 5.17 -3.87
CA LEU A 26 -4.26 4.63 -5.24
C LEU A 26 -5.23 5.41 -6.13
N ALA A 27 -6.38 5.81 -5.60
CA ALA A 27 -7.33 6.67 -6.33
C ALA A 27 -6.74 8.06 -6.61
N ALA A 28 -6.02 8.66 -5.66
CA ALA A 28 -5.34 9.95 -5.86
C ALA A 28 -4.23 9.88 -6.91
N LEU A 29 -3.58 8.74 -7.05
CA LEU A 29 -2.62 8.45 -8.12
C LEU A 29 -3.28 8.20 -9.48
N ASN A 30 -4.62 8.14 -9.53
CA ASN A 30 -5.41 7.87 -10.74
C ASN A 30 -5.02 6.57 -11.44
N VAL A 31 -4.77 5.51 -10.66
CA VAL A 31 -4.43 4.17 -11.14
C VAL A 31 -5.60 3.23 -11.00
N ALA A 32 -5.75 2.29 -11.93
CA ALA A 32 -6.81 1.28 -11.94
C ALA A 32 -6.26 -0.16 -11.88
N ARG A 33 -5.07 -0.40 -12.45
CA ARG A 33 -4.46 -1.72 -12.55
C ARG A 33 -3.27 -1.83 -11.62
N ILE A 34 -3.39 -2.66 -10.57
CA ILE A 34 -2.39 -2.72 -9.50
C ILE A 34 -1.79 -4.11 -9.30
N GLY A 35 -0.51 -4.13 -8.90
CA GLY A 35 0.14 -5.27 -8.30
C GLY A 35 -0.08 -5.27 -6.78
N TYR A 36 -0.31 -6.45 -6.20
CA TYR A 36 -0.46 -6.63 -4.76
C TYR A 36 0.67 -7.48 -4.20
N LEU A 37 1.38 -6.97 -3.20
CA LEU A 37 2.42 -7.67 -2.46
C LEU A 37 2.10 -7.67 -0.97
N ALA A 38 2.17 -8.84 -0.33
CA ALA A 38 1.94 -8.97 1.11
C ALA A 38 2.83 -10.03 1.74
N PRO A 39 3.05 -10.02 3.06
CA PRO A 39 3.68 -11.13 3.73
C PRO A 39 2.72 -12.30 4.03
N TYR A 40 1.41 -12.05 4.04
CA TYR A 40 0.36 -12.92 4.57
C TYR A 40 0.26 -14.26 3.84
N ILE A 41 -0.38 -15.24 4.49
CA ILE A 41 -0.78 -16.50 3.86
C ILE A 41 -1.78 -16.24 2.71
N SER A 42 -1.92 -17.19 1.80
CA SER A 42 -2.69 -17.03 0.57
C SER A 42 -4.14 -16.63 0.80
N GLU A 43 -4.79 -17.22 1.82
CA GLU A 43 -6.19 -16.96 2.13
C GLU A 43 -6.45 -15.50 2.49
N ILE A 44 -5.56 -14.90 3.31
CA ILE A 44 -5.66 -13.48 3.68
C ILE A 44 -5.33 -12.59 2.47
N SER A 45 -4.33 -12.98 1.68
CA SER A 45 -3.95 -12.23 0.49
C SER A 45 -5.08 -12.19 -0.54
N HIS A 46 -5.79 -13.29 -0.76
CA HIS A 46 -6.95 -13.33 -1.66
C HIS A 46 -8.08 -12.41 -1.17
N GLN A 47 -8.43 -12.46 0.13
CA GLN A 47 -9.44 -11.57 0.70
C GLN A 47 -9.08 -10.09 0.51
N MET A 48 -7.81 -9.75 0.64
CA MET A 48 -7.34 -8.38 0.41
C MET A 48 -7.44 -7.98 -1.06
N CYS A 49 -7.11 -8.89 -1.98
CA CYS A 49 -7.29 -8.65 -3.42
C CYS A 49 -8.77 -8.42 -3.77
N ASP A 50 -9.68 -9.21 -3.19
CA ASP A 50 -11.13 -9.04 -3.37
C ASP A 50 -11.62 -7.67 -2.84
N GLU A 51 -11.06 -7.22 -1.71
CA GLU A 51 -11.35 -5.89 -1.15
C GLU A 51 -10.91 -4.74 -2.07
N PHE A 52 -9.77 -4.88 -2.76
CA PHE A 52 -9.36 -3.91 -3.78
C PHE A 52 -10.23 -4.01 -5.03
N GLY A 53 -10.57 -5.23 -5.47
CA GLY A 53 -11.48 -5.47 -6.57
C GLY A 53 -12.86 -4.83 -6.35
N ALA A 54 -13.44 -5.00 -5.16
CA ALA A 54 -14.70 -4.37 -4.76
C ALA A 54 -14.62 -2.83 -4.72
N ALA A 55 -13.43 -2.27 -4.60
CA ALA A 55 -13.20 -0.82 -4.65
C ALA A 55 -12.90 -0.29 -6.07
N GLY A 56 -12.96 -1.16 -7.10
CA GLY A 56 -12.78 -0.79 -8.51
C GLY A 56 -11.35 -0.93 -9.05
N PHE A 57 -10.41 -1.49 -8.27
CA PHE A 57 -9.05 -1.74 -8.74
C PHE A 57 -8.91 -3.13 -9.36
N ALA A 58 -8.30 -3.25 -10.53
CA ALA A 58 -7.94 -4.52 -11.12
C ALA A 58 -6.62 -5.02 -10.51
N VAL A 59 -6.68 -5.99 -9.58
CA VAL A 59 -5.49 -6.67 -9.06
C VAL A 59 -5.05 -7.74 -10.04
N SER A 60 -4.17 -7.41 -10.97
CA SER A 60 -3.78 -8.28 -12.09
C SER A 60 -2.54 -9.13 -11.82
N ALA A 61 -1.75 -8.75 -10.83
CA ALA A 61 -0.63 -9.53 -10.34
C ALA A 61 -0.60 -9.50 -8.81
N ALA A 62 -0.45 -10.66 -8.18
CA ALA A 62 -0.34 -10.78 -6.74
C ALA A 62 0.80 -11.71 -6.34
N ALA A 63 1.50 -11.36 -5.27
CA ALA A 63 2.54 -12.17 -4.66
C ALA A 63 2.49 -12.08 -3.12
N THR A 64 2.92 -13.14 -2.47
CA THR A 64 3.02 -13.20 -1.02
C THR A 64 4.28 -13.91 -0.58
N PHE A 65 4.81 -13.51 0.59
CA PHE A 65 5.90 -14.23 1.25
C PHE A 65 5.39 -15.46 2.04
N GLY A 66 4.07 -15.63 2.20
CA GLY A 66 3.45 -16.79 2.86
C GLY A 66 3.74 -16.89 4.36
N GLU A 67 4.05 -15.78 5.03
CA GLU A 67 4.46 -15.76 6.43
C GLU A 67 3.34 -15.21 7.32
N GLY A 68 2.92 -15.99 8.30
CA GLY A 68 1.88 -15.60 9.26
C GLY A 68 2.40 -15.04 10.58
N ARG A 69 3.72 -15.06 10.82
CA ARG A 69 4.34 -14.62 12.09
C ARG A 69 4.91 -13.21 11.96
N ASP A 70 4.31 -12.23 12.62
CA ASP A 70 4.75 -10.82 12.55
C ASP A 70 6.23 -10.61 12.88
N SER A 71 6.79 -11.39 13.82
CA SER A 71 8.21 -11.31 14.17
C SER A 71 9.13 -11.67 12.99
N VAL A 72 8.69 -12.59 12.13
CA VAL A 72 9.42 -13.00 10.92
C VAL A 72 9.20 -12.01 9.79
N VAL A 73 7.98 -11.49 9.64
CA VAL A 73 7.65 -10.45 8.66
C VAL A 73 8.57 -9.24 8.83
N GLY A 74 8.81 -8.80 10.07
CA GLY A 74 9.73 -7.70 10.36
C GLY A 74 11.20 -7.96 9.97
N CYS A 75 11.56 -9.21 9.68
CA CYS A 75 12.90 -9.62 9.21
C CYS A 75 13.01 -9.69 7.69
N ILE A 76 11.90 -9.58 6.94
CA ILE A 76 11.93 -9.51 5.47
C ILE A 76 12.72 -8.27 5.06
N THR A 77 13.78 -8.48 4.28
CA THR A 77 14.70 -7.39 3.94
C THR A 77 14.10 -6.45 2.89
N PRO A 78 14.49 -5.16 2.87
CA PRO A 78 14.12 -4.25 1.79
C PRO A 78 14.50 -4.78 0.40
N ALA A 79 15.63 -5.46 0.27
CA ALA A 79 16.05 -6.08 -0.99
C ALA A 79 15.08 -7.17 -1.46
N SER A 80 14.61 -8.02 -0.55
CA SER A 80 13.61 -9.06 -0.87
C SER A 80 12.28 -8.44 -1.31
N ILE A 81 11.87 -7.32 -0.67
CA ILE A 81 10.66 -6.58 -1.06
C ILE A 81 10.83 -6.00 -2.47
N LEU A 82 11.98 -5.37 -2.75
CA LEU A 82 12.28 -4.80 -4.07
C LEU A 82 12.28 -5.88 -5.17
N GLN A 83 12.89 -7.04 -4.90
CA GLN A 83 12.87 -8.18 -5.82
C GLN A 83 11.45 -8.68 -6.10
N ALA A 84 10.60 -8.76 -5.06
CA ALA A 84 9.21 -9.18 -5.20
C ALA A 84 8.38 -8.17 -6.01
N ILE A 85 8.61 -6.86 -5.84
CA ILE A 85 8.01 -5.81 -6.68
C ILE A 85 8.42 -6.02 -8.14
N GLY A 86 9.71 -6.24 -8.42
CA GLY A 86 10.20 -6.52 -9.77
C GLY A 86 9.50 -7.72 -10.41
N ALA A 87 9.37 -8.81 -9.67
CA ALA A 87 8.68 -10.01 -10.15
C ALA A 87 7.19 -9.77 -10.49
N LEU A 88 6.50 -8.84 -9.79
CA LEU A 88 5.14 -8.44 -10.14
C LEU A 88 5.11 -7.64 -11.45
N VAL A 89 6.05 -6.70 -11.62
CA VAL A 89 6.16 -5.88 -12.84
C VAL A 89 6.52 -6.75 -14.06
N ASP A 90 7.43 -7.70 -13.90
CA ASP A 90 7.80 -8.66 -14.95
C ASP A 90 6.60 -9.54 -15.36
N ARG A 91 5.77 -9.93 -14.37
CA ARG A 91 4.57 -10.74 -14.60
C ARG A 91 3.46 -9.99 -15.32
N ASP A 92 3.33 -8.70 -15.05
CA ASP A 92 2.36 -7.83 -15.71
C ASP A 92 2.97 -6.45 -15.98
N PRO A 93 3.54 -6.25 -17.16
CA PRO A 93 4.12 -4.97 -17.55
C PRO A 93 3.11 -3.81 -17.71
N GLN A 94 1.81 -4.10 -17.60
CA GLN A 94 0.75 -3.08 -17.65
C GLN A 94 0.33 -2.59 -16.25
N LEU A 95 1.05 -2.98 -15.20
CA LEU A 95 0.80 -2.44 -13.85
C LEU A 95 1.00 -0.92 -13.85
N GLU A 96 0.04 -0.23 -13.26
CA GLU A 96 0.06 1.23 -13.07
C GLU A 96 0.60 1.61 -11.69
N ALA A 97 0.53 0.69 -10.71
CA ALA A 97 1.14 0.83 -9.38
C ALA A 97 1.34 -0.53 -8.71
N VAL A 98 2.19 -0.58 -7.68
CA VAL A 98 2.26 -1.71 -6.75
C VAL A 98 1.86 -1.26 -5.35
N PHE A 99 0.92 -1.97 -4.73
CA PHE A 99 0.58 -1.83 -3.33
C PHE A 99 1.28 -2.91 -2.48
N VAL A 100 2.07 -2.47 -1.49
CA VAL A 100 2.76 -3.34 -0.53
C VAL A 100 2.02 -3.30 0.80
N SER A 101 1.30 -4.37 1.09
CA SER A 101 0.47 -4.53 2.29
C SER A 101 1.32 -4.96 3.49
N CYS A 102 0.90 -4.58 4.68
CA CYS A 102 1.49 -4.83 5.99
C CYS A 102 2.37 -3.69 6.52
N THR A 103 2.04 -3.22 7.72
CA THR A 103 2.78 -2.14 8.40
C THR A 103 4.11 -2.61 9.00
N SER A 104 4.31 -3.93 9.17
CA SER A 104 5.56 -4.51 9.66
C SER A 104 6.63 -4.66 8.58
N LEU A 105 6.27 -4.57 7.27
CA LEU A 105 7.24 -4.59 6.18
C LEU A 105 8.02 -3.28 6.09
N LYS A 106 9.36 -3.39 6.03
CA LYS A 106 10.28 -2.24 5.95
C LYS A 106 10.35 -1.68 4.52
N CYS A 107 9.22 -1.24 3.98
CA CYS A 107 9.11 -0.78 2.59
C CYS A 107 9.57 0.68 2.41
N ALA A 108 9.37 1.55 3.40
CA ALA A 108 9.63 2.99 3.27
C ALA A 108 11.02 3.35 2.69
N PRO A 109 12.13 2.71 3.06
CA PRO A 109 13.45 3.06 2.53
C PRO A 109 13.62 2.79 1.04
N ILE A 110 12.82 1.89 0.45
CA ILE A 110 12.99 1.47 -0.95
C ILE A 110 11.95 2.05 -1.90
N ILE A 111 10.91 2.72 -1.42
CA ILE A 111 9.82 3.22 -2.27
C ILE A 111 10.37 4.08 -3.41
N ALA A 112 11.09 5.16 -3.11
CA ALA A 112 11.61 6.06 -4.14
C ALA A 112 12.61 5.37 -5.10
N HIS A 113 13.35 4.35 -4.63
CA HIS A 113 14.21 3.56 -5.48
C HIS A 113 13.40 2.65 -6.41
N ALA A 114 12.41 1.94 -5.87
CA ALA A 114 11.53 1.07 -6.66
C ALA A 114 10.77 1.85 -7.74
N GLU A 115 10.23 3.03 -7.41
CA GLU A 115 9.54 3.88 -8.37
C GLU A 115 10.45 4.34 -9.52
N ARG A 116 11.70 4.71 -9.21
CA ARG A 116 12.68 5.05 -10.27
C ARG A 116 13.05 3.84 -11.12
N GLN A 117 13.20 2.66 -10.52
CA GLN A 117 13.62 1.44 -11.21
C GLN A 117 12.53 0.90 -12.13
N PHE A 118 11.28 0.90 -11.67
CA PHE A 118 10.16 0.29 -12.39
C PHE A 118 9.27 1.31 -13.11
N SER A 119 9.48 2.61 -12.89
CA SER A 119 8.73 3.72 -13.51
C SER A 119 7.22 3.69 -13.21
N ILE A 120 6.83 3.11 -12.08
CA ILE A 120 5.44 3.09 -11.56
C ILE A 120 5.41 3.44 -10.08
N PRO A 121 4.32 4.04 -9.57
CA PRO A 121 4.12 4.29 -8.15
C PRO A 121 4.19 3.02 -7.29
N VAL A 122 4.81 3.16 -6.12
CA VAL A 122 4.84 2.11 -5.09
C VAL A 122 4.26 2.66 -3.79
N VAL A 123 3.11 2.12 -3.40
CA VAL A 123 2.38 2.53 -2.20
C VAL A 123 2.49 1.44 -1.15
N SER A 124 2.93 1.76 0.06
CA SER A 124 2.89 0.84 1.20
C SER A 124 1.77 1.19 2.17
N SER A 125 1.37 0.23 3.02
CA SER A 125 0.42 0.51 4.11
C SER A 125 0.87 1.70 4.96
N ASN A 126 2.15 1.82 5.27
CA ASN A 126 2.70 2.92 6.07
C ASN A 126 2.70 4.26 5.32
N SER A 127 3.09 4.28 4.04
CA SER A 127 3.06 5.53 3.26
C SER A 127 1.62 6.01 3.03
N ALA A 128 0.71 5.08 2.76
CA ALA A 128 -0.70 5.40 2.56
C ALA A 128 -1.33 6.02 3.80
N ILE A 129 -1.15 5.40 4.98
CA ILE A 129 -1.74 5.92 6.21
C ILE A 129 -1.13 7.26 6.62
N ALA A 130 0.19 7.44 6.44
CA ALA A 130 0.86 8.70 6.72
C ALA A 130 0.34 9.82 5.81
N TRP A 131 0.19 9.56 4.52
CA TRP A 131 -0.36 10.49 3.55
C TRP A 131 -1.83 10.85 3.85
N ASP A 132 -2.69 9.85 4.09
CA ASP A 132 -4.12 10.09 4.32
C ASP A 132 -4.37 10.80 5.65
N MET A 133 -3.61 10.48 6.71
CA MET A 133 -3.69 11.18 8.00
C MET A 133 -3.30 12.65 7.86
N ALA A 134 -2.20 12.95 7.18
CA ALA A 134 -1.76 14.34 6.98
C ALA A 134 -2.81 15.13 6.16
N ARG A 135 -3.33 14.54 5.08
CA ARG A 135 -4.40 15.12 4.26
C ARG A 135 -5.67 15.40 5.07
N LEU A 136 -6.12 14.44 5.89
CA LEU A 136 -7.29 14.59 6.75
C LEU A 136 -7.08 15.64 7.85
N ALA A 137 -5.85 15.85 8.28
CA ALA A 137 -5.48 16.87 9.26
C ALA A 137 -5.21 18.25 8.64
N GLY A 138 -5.33 18.40 7.30
CA GLY A 138 -5.01 19.65 6.59
C GLY A 138 -3.52 20.00 6.62
N VAL A 139 -2.63 19.02 6.84
CA VAL A 139 -1.18 19.24 6.85
C VAL A 139 -0.64 18.99 5.43
N PRO A 140 0.20 19.90 4.89
CA PRO A 140 0.83 19.68 3.59
C PRO A 140 1.60 18.37 3.54
N VAL A 141 1.33 17.54 2.53
CA VAL A 141 1.91 16.19 2.40
C VAL A 141 3.12 16.12 1.50
N SER A 142 3.49 17.20 0.81
CA SER A 142 4.64 17.21 -0.09
C SER A 142 5.93 16.84 0.64
N ALA A 143 6.52 15.70 0.28
CA ALA A 143 7.74 15.19 0.89
C ALA A 143 8.65 14.56 -0.18
N THR A 144 9.71 15.27 -0.52
CA THR A 144 10.70 14.81 -1.49
C THR A 144 11.32 13.46 -1.08
N GLY A 145 11.39 12.52 -2.00
CA GLY A 145 12.02 11.22 -1.77
C GLY A 145 11.18 10.20 -0.99
N LYS A 146 9.90 10.50 -0.74
CA LYS A 146 8.97 9.60 -0.03
C LYS A 146 8.07 8.79 -0.97
N GLY A 147 8.17 9.00 -2.27
CA GLY A 147 7.36 8.35 -3.31
C GLY A 147 6.30 9.26 -3.92
N SER A 148 5.80 8.84 -5.07
CA SER A 148 4.86 9.60 -5.91
C SER A 148 3.56 9.99 -5.17
N LEU A 149 3.10 9.15 -4.24
CA LEU A 149 1.90 9.41 -3.44
C LEU A 149 1.97 10.75 -2.69
N PHE A 150 3.15 11.15 -2.20
CA PHE A 150 3.34 12.39 -1.44
C PHE A 150 3.38 13.67 -2.31
N HIS A 151 3.16 13.53 -3.61
CA HIS A 151 2.96 14.63 -4.54
C HIS A 151 1.49 14.81 -4.95
N CYS A 152 0.59 13.91 -4.48
CA CYS A 152 -0.85 14.01 -4.68
C CYS A 152 -1.48 14.84 -3.54
N GLU A 153 -2.36 15.77 -3.88
CA GLU A 153 -3.16 16.57 -2.96
C GLU A 153 -4.42 15.86 -2.48
#